data_e8a35156b31636469773991119e3e2f6
#
_entry.id   e8a35156b31636469773991119e3e2f6
#
_cell.length_a   1.000
_cell.length_b   1.000
_cell.length_c   1.000
_cell.angle_alpha   90.00
_cell.angle_beta   90.00
_cell.angle_gamma   90.00
#
_symmetry.space_group_name_H-M   'P 1'
#
loop_
_entity.id
_entity.type
_entity.pdbx_description
1 polymer ?
#
loop_
_entity_poly.entity_id
_entity_poly.type
_entity_poly.pdbx_seq_one_letter_code
_entity_poly.pdbx_strand_id
1 'polypeptide(L)'
;GLGDVYKRQELNRLIDREIELADQGKGGRIILKMNALQDPAMINRLYNASEHGVQIDLIVRGICCLIPGQSYSRNIRVTRIVDSFLEHARIWYFGNDGKPKVFMGSPDWMRRNLYRRIEAITPILAPDLRDSLIEMLNIQLADNQKACWVDDNLRNIFKKRAPGTPAVRAQYTFYDWLNKTNN
;
A
#
# COMPACT_ATOMS: atom_id res chain seq x y z
N GLY A 1 20.14 -15.36 -1.77
CA GLY A 1 19.77 -16.65 -2.31
C GLY A 1 18.77 -16.58 -3.46
N LEU A 2 18.52 -17.70 -4.12
CA LEU A 2 17.56 -17.81 -5.26
C LEU A 2 16.15 -17.31 -4.90
N GLY A 3 15.71 -17.48 -3.65
CA GLY A 3 14.40 -17.03 -3.19
C GLY A 3 14.19 -15.52 -3.23
N ASP A 4 15.22 -14.73 -2.99
CA ASP A 4 15.14 -13.28 -2.93
C ASP A 4 15.08 -12.65 -4.33
N VAL A 5 15.82 -13.24 -5.27
CA VAL A 5 15.77 -12.85 -6.69
C VAL A 5 14.37 -13.11 -7.25
N TYR A 6 13.79 -14.27 -6.94
CA TYR A 6 12.45 -14.65 -7.39
C TYR A 6 11.35 -13.71 -6.88
N LYS A 7 11.38 -13.37 -5.60
CA LYS A 7 10.40 -12.45 -4.99
C LYS A 7 10.43 -11.07 -5.63
N ARG A 8 11.63 -10.56 -5.88
CA ARG A 8 11.81 -9.26 -6.51
C ARG A 8 11.38 -9.26 -7.96
N GLN A 9 11.66 -10.36 -8.68
CA GLN A 9 11.16 -10.53 -10.05
C GLN A 9 9.63 -10.57 -10.09
N GLU A 10 9.00 -11.26 -9.15
CA GLU A 10 7.54 -11.31 -9.05
C GLU A 10 6.95 -9.93 -8.74
N LEU A 11 7.52 -9.18 -7.78
CA LEU A 11 7.09 -7.81 -7.51
C LEU A 11 7.22 -6.89 -8.73
N ASN A 12 8.33 -6.98 -9.42
CA ASN A 12 8.53 -6.21 -10.65
C ASN A 12 7.50 -6.58 -11.72
N ARG A 13 7.21 -7.87 -11.88
CA ARG A 13 6.19 -8.35 -12.82
C ARG A 13 4.80 -7.82 -12.47
N LEU A 14 4.42 -7.78 -11.19
CA LEU A 14 3.15 -7.24 -10.74
C LEU A 14 3.04 -5.73 -10.99
N ILE A 15 4.11 -4.98 -10.75
CA ILE A 15 4.17 -3.55 -11.06
C ILE A 15 4.10 -3.32 -12.57
N ASP A 16 4.85 -4.08 -13.37
CA ASP A 16 4.82 -3.98 -14.83
C ASP A 16 3.43 -4.24 -15.40
N ARG A 17 2.69 -5.18 -14.83
CA ARG A 17 1.30 -5.45 -15.22
C ARG A 17 0.40 -4.22 -15.00
N GLU A 18 0.53 -3.54 -13.88
CA GLU A 18 -0.25 -2.31 -13.62
C GLU A 18 0.15 -1.17 -14.57
N ILE A 19 1.43 -1.06 -14.92
CA ILE A 19 1.92 -0.11 -15.93
C ILE A 19 1.29 -0.39 -17.29
N GLU A 20 1.28 -1.65 -17.74
CA GLU A 20 0.65 -2.05 -18.99
C GLU A 20 -0.84 -1.69 -19.03
N LEU A 21 -1.56 -1.93 -17.93
CA LEU A 21 -2.97 -1.57 -17.82
C LEU A 21 -3.18 -0.07 -17.90
N ALA A 22 -2.35 0.72 -17.24
CA ALA A 22 -2.41 2.17 -17.32
C ALA A 22 -2.15 2.68 -18.74
N ASP A 23 -1.14 2.13 -19.43
CA ASP A 23 -0.79 2.48 -20.81
C ASP A 23 -1.92 2.12 -21.80
N GLN A 24 -2.71 1.09 -21.49
CA GLN A 24 -3.88 0.68 -22.27
C GLN A 24 -5.17 1.49 -21.94
N GLY A 25 -5.08 2.45 -21.02
CA GLY A 25 -6.23 3.23 -20.54
C GLY A 25 -7.20 2.44 -19.64
N LYS A 26 -6.79 1.28 -19.14
CA LYS A 26 -7.60 0.44 -18.23
C LYS A 26 -7.45 0.79 -16.76
N GLY A 27 -6.58 1.76 -16.43
CA GLY A 27 -6.27 2.17 -15.08
C GLY A 27 -5.41 1.14 -14.32
N GLY A 28 -4.22 1.54 -13.90
CA GLY A 28 -3.39 0.74 -12.98
C GLY A 28 -3.66 1.15 -11.53
N ARG A 29 -3.63 0.20 -10.61
CA ARG A 29 -3.87 0.46 -9.19
C ARG A 29 -2.96 -0.37 -8.29
N ILE A 30 -2.23 0.30 -7.41
CA ILE A 30 -1.37 -0.33 -6.40
C ILE A 30 -1.69 0.27 -5.03
N ILE A 31 -1.84 -0.58 -4.03
CA ILE A 31 -1.89 -0.19 -2.61
C ILE A 31 -0.86 -1.03 -1.87
N LEU A 32 0.05 -0.38 -1.17
CA LEU A 32 1.09 -1.05 -0.39
C LEU A 32 1.03 -0.57 1.07
N LYS A 33 0.79 -1.50 1.97
CA LYS A 33 0.89 -1.28 3.41
C LYS A 33 2.15 -1.95 3.93
N MET A 34 3.01 -1.18 4.61
CA MET A 34 4.27 -1.65 5.17
C MET A 34 4.74 -0.75 6.31
N ASN A 35 5.73 -1.19 7.07
CA ASN A 35 6.31 -0.36 8.13
C ASN A 35 7.39 0.58 7.62
N ALA A 36 8.18 0.16 6.62
CA ALA A 36 9.26 0.99 6.08
C ALA A 36 9.43 0.80 4.57
N LEU A 37 9.69 1.90 3.87
CA LEU A 37 9.97 1.95 2.44
C LEU A 37 11.26 2.72 2.22
N GLN A 38 12.36 2.00 1.96
CA GLN A 38 13.72 2.58 1.85
C GLN A 38 14.52 2.07 0.64
N ASP A 39 14.07 0.98 -0.04
CA ASP A 39 14.85 0.43 -1.16
C ASP A 39 14.77 1.36 -2.38
N PRO A 40 15.91 1.93 -2.85
CA PRO A 40 15.89 2.89 -3.95
C PRO A 40 15.39 2.28 -5.26
N ALA A 41 15.70 1.01 -5.52
CA ALA A 41 15.28 0.36 -6.75
C ALA A 41 13.75 0.19 -6.80
N MET A 42 13.13 -0.21 -5.68
CA MET A 42 11.68 -0.33 -5.58
C MET A 42 10.99 1.03 -5.60
N ILE A 43 11.55 2.04 -4.95
CA ILE A 43 11.05 3.42 -5.00
C ILE A 43 11.06 3.93 -6.45
N ASN A 44 12.14 3.73 -7.19
CA ASN A 44 12.21 4.12 -8.59
C ASN A 44 11.19 3.37 -9.46
N ARG A 45 10.91 2.12 -9.17
CA ARG A 45 9.83 1.36 -9.85
C ARG A 45 8.45 1.98 -9.61
N LEU A 46 8.17 2.43 -8.38
CA LEU A 46 6.93 3.13 -8.07
C LEU A 46 6.85 4.50 -8.75
N TYR A 47 7.94 5.24 -8.80
CA TYR A 47 8.00 6.49 -9.57
C TYR A 47 7.69 6.27 -11.04
N ASN A 48 8.33 5.27 -11.67
CA ASN A 48 8.06 4.90 -13.04
C ASN A 48 6.59 4.53 -13.27
N ALA A 49 6.01 3.73 -12.39
CA ALA A 49 4.59 3.38 -12.45
C ALA A 49 3.68 4.62 -12.35
N SER A 50 4.01 5.56 -11.47
CA SER A 50 3.29 6.83 -11.35
C SER A 50 3.35 7.65 -12.63
N GLU A 51 4.51 7.73 -13.28
CA GLU A 51 4.69 8.45 -14.55
C GLU A 51 3.85 7.86 -15.68
N HIS A 52 3.59 6.54 -15.66
CA HIS A 52 2.69 5.84 -16.57
C HIS A 52 1.20 5.95 -16.20
N GLY A 53 0.86 6.65 -15.13
CA GLY A 53 -0.53 6.88 -14.72
C GLY A 53 -1.11 5.85 -13.75
N VAL A 54 -0.30 4.95 -13.20
CA VAL A 54 -0.74 4.03 -12.14
C VAL A 54 -1.05 4.83 -10.87
N GLN A 55 -2.25 4.63 -10.32
CA GLN A 55 -2.64 5.24 -9.05
C GLN A 55 -2.10 4.41 -7.89
N ILE A 56 -1.27 5.03 -7.07
CA ILE A 56 -0.54 4.36 -5.99
C ILE A 56 -0.88 5.01 -4.66
N ASP A 57 -1.38 4.21 -3.73
CA ASP A 57 -1.52 4.59 -2.33
C ASP A 57 -0.57 3.75 -1.46
N LEU A 58 0.25 4.44 -0.69
CA LEU A 58 1.17 3.84 0.27
C LEU A 58 0.68 4.12 1.69
N ILE A 59 0.65 3.10 2.52
CA ILE A 59 0.36 3.20 3.96
C ILE A 59 1.64 2.80 4.68
N VAL A 60 2.47 3.78 5.06
CA VAL A 60 3.80 3.55 5.63
C VAL A 60 3.85 4.14 7.04
N ARG A 61 3.91 3.27 8.04
CA ARG A 61 3.90 3.68 9.45
C ARG A 61 5.19 4.35 9.89
N GLY A 62 6.33 3.86 9.45
CA GLY A 62 7.66 4.31 9.84
C GLY A 62 8.37 5.08 8.73
N ILE A 63 9.64 4.76 8.50
CA ILE A 63 10.50 5.45 7.55
C ILE A 63 9.97 5.28 6.12
N CYS A 64 9.82 6.40 5.42
CA CYS A 64 9.48 6.45 4.01
C CYS A 64 10.48 7.36 3.29
N CYS A 65 11.29 6.79 2.40
CA CYS A 65 12.26 7.55 1.59
C CYS A 65 11.69 7.95 0.22
N LEU A 66 10.48 7.49 -0.12
CA LEU A 66 9.77 7.95 -1.30
C LEU A 66 9.20 9.35 -1.05
N ILE A 67 9.41 10.28 -1.98
CA ILE A 67 8.98 11.67 -1.87
C ILE A 67 7.73 11.87 -2.74
N PRO A 68 6.55 12.10 -2.14
CA PRO A 68 5.34 12.44 -2.89
C PRO A 68 5.38 13.90 -3.39
N GLY A 69 4.41 14.27 -4.22
CA GLY A 69 4.22 15.66 -4.66
C GLY A 69 5.20 16.16 -5.71
N GLN A 70 6.05 15.30 -6.27
CA GLN A 70 6.96 15.61 -7.37
C GLN A 70 6.31 15.32 -8.73
N SER A 71 6.91 15.77 -9.83
CA SER A 71 6.41 15.47 -11.18
C SER A 71 6.36 13.97 -11.46
N TYR A 72 7.34 13.22 -10.98
CA TYR A 72 7.45 11.76 -11.12
C TYR A 72 6.65 10.97 -10.07
N SER A 73 6.06 11.63 -9.07
CA SER A 73 5.24 11.01 -8.02
C SER A 73 3.83 11.59 -7.90
N ARG A 74 3.32 12.28 -8.94
CA ARG A 74 2.01 12.93 -8.92
C ARG A 74 0.84 11.99 -8.64
N ASN A 75 0.98 10.71 -8.97
CA ASN A 75 -0.04 9.69 -8.76
C ASN A 75 0.22 8.82 -7.52
N ILE A 76 1.18 9.22 -6.67
CA ILE A 76 1.51 8.53 -5.42
C ILE A 76 1.06 9.39 -4.24
N ARG A 77 0.26 8.79 -3.35
CA ARG A 77 -0.08 9.38 -2.06
C ARG A 77 0.48 8.50 -0.95
N VAL A 78 1.02 9.13 0.08
CA VAL A 78 1.56 8.43 1.25
C VAL A 78 0.73 8.79 2.47
N THR A 79 0.14 7.77 3.09
CA THR A 79 -0.64 7.87 4.32
C THR A 79 0.15 7.26 5.47
N ARG A 80 0.09 7.89 6.64
CA ARG A 80 0.63 7.37 7.88
C ARG A 80 -0.46 7.33 8.94
N ILE A 81 -0.61 6.17 9.60
CA ILE A 81 -1.55 5.99 10.70
C ILE A 81 -0.77 5.52 11.91
N VAL A 82 -0.85 6.30 13.00
CA VAL A 82 -0.38 5.92 14.33
C VAL A 82 -1.54 6.12 15.29
N ASP A 83 -2.02 5.04 15.87
CA ASP A 83 -3.18 5.03 16.74
C ASP A 83 -2.96 4.08 17.94
N SER A 84 -4.03 3.66 18.59
CA SER A 84 -4.01 2.89 19.85
C SER A 84 -3.29 1.54 19.73
N PHE A 85 -3.40 0.88 18.59
CA PHE A 85 -2.85 -0.46 18.39
C PHE A 85 -1.67 -0.45 17.42
N LEU A 86 -0.72 -1.36 17.67
CA LEU A 86 0.40 -1.57 16.77
C LEU A 86 -0.09 -2.25 15.48
N GLU A 87 0.15 -1.59 14.37
CA GLU A 87 -0.15 -2.13 13.05
C GLU A 87 1.10 -2.63 12.37
N HIS A 88 1.31 -3.94 12.40
CA HIS A 88 2.52 -4.57 11.88
C HIS A 88 2.29 -5.37 10.58
N ALA A 89 1.06 -5.41 10.09
CA ALA A 89 0.72 -6.11 8.86
C ALA A 89 1.35 -5.44 7.64
N ARG A 90 1.89 -6.25 6.73
CA ARG A 90 2.33 -5.83 5.40
C ARG A 90 1.42 -6.49 4.39
N ILE A 91 0.74 -5.66 3.60
CA ILE A 91 -0.25 -6.10 2.63
C ILE A 91 0.03 -5.37 1.33
N TRP A 92 0.04 -6.12 0.23
CA TRP A 92 0.23 -5.57 -1.12
C TRP A 92 -0.98 -5.90 -1.97
N TYR A 93 -1.53 -4.89 -2.59
CA TYR A 93 -2.66 -4.98 -3.48
C TYR A 93 -2.28 -4.49 -4.87
N PHE A 94 -2.64 -5.27 -5.88
CA PHE A 94 -2.53 -4.93 -7.30
C PHE A 94 -3.88 -5.14 -7.97
N GLY A 95 -4.38 -4.11 -8.66
CA GLY A 95 -5.74 -4.11 -9.23
C GLY A 95 -5.98 -5.14 -10.31
N ASN A 96 -4.98 -5.40 -11.15
CA ASN A 96 -4.97 -6.46 -12.16
C ASN A 96 -6.27 -6.54 -12.99
N ASP A 97 -6.69 -5.40 -13.54
CA ASP A 97 -7.86 -5.30 -14.42
C ASP A 97 -9.15 -5.88 -13.80
N GLY A 98 -9.43 -5.50 -12.55
CA GLY A 98 -10.62 -5.94 -11.81
C GLY A 98 -10.55 -7.35 -11.22
N LYS A 99 -9.43 -8.04 -11.38
CA LYS A 99 -9.14 -9.34 -10.74
C LYS A 99 -8.00 -9.18 -9.73
N PRO A 100 -8.25 -8.53 -8.59
CA PRO A 100 -7.19 -8.07 -7.71
C PRO A 100 -6.34 -9.23 -7.17
N LYS A 101 -5.04 -8.97 -7.09
CA LYS A 101 -4.07 -9.83 -6.42
C LYS A 101 -3.64 -9.20 -5.13
N VAL A 102 -3.77 -9.93 -4.03
CA VAL A 102 -3.43 -9.50 -2.69
C VAL A 102 -2.41 -10.46 -2.10
N PHE A 103 -1.39 -9.89 -1.46
CA PHE A 103 -0.32 -10.62 -0.80
C PHE A 103 -0.17 -10.14 0.64
N MET A 104 0.17 -11.05 1.53
CA MET A 104 0.65 -10.74 2.87
C MET A 104 2.08 -11.22 3.04
N GLY A 105 2.87 -10.49 3.80
CA GLY A 105 4.23 -10.88 4.02
C GLY A 105 4.88 -10.25 5.23
N SER A 106 6.09 -10.69 5.52
CA SER A 106 6.94 -10.15 6.57
C SER A 106 7.86 -9.01 6.09
N PRO A 107 8.20 -8.86 4.79
CA PRO A 107 9.20 -7.88 4.43
C PRO A 107 8.65 -6.45 4.35
N ASP A 108 9.41 -5.53 4.91
CA ASP A 108 9.39 -4.14 4.50
C ASP A 108 10.24 -3.95 3.24
N TRP A 109 9.99 -2.91 2.49
CA TRP A 109 10.81 -2.59 1.31
C TRP A 109 12.08 -1.84 1.73
N MET A 110 12.93 -2.58 2.39
CA MET A 110 14.26 -2.17 2.83
C MET A 110 15.31 -3.08 2.20
N ARG A 111 16.48 -2.53 1.87
CA ARG A 111 17.56 -3.28 1.24
C ARG A 111 17.91 -4.58 1.98
N ARG A 112 18.00 -4.53 3.32
CA ARG A 112 18.28 -5.72 4.15
C ARG A 112 17.21 -6.81 4.03
N ASN A 113 15.93 -6.46 3.87
CA ASN A 113 14.82 -7.39 3.80
C ASN A 113 14.65 -7.98 2.40
N LEU A 114 14.94 -7.20 1.36
CA LEU A 114 14.81 -7.64 -0.03
C LEU A 114 16.02 -8.42 -0.54
N TYR A 115 17.19 -8.32 0.15
CA TYR A 115 18.45 -8.89 -0.34
C TYR A 115 19.14 -9.84 0.64
N ARG A 116 18.83 -9.80 1.93
CA ARG A 116 19.63 -10.49 2.97
C ARG A 116 18.85 -11.38 3.95
N ARG A 117 17.52 -11.38 3.87
CA ARG A 117 16.68 -12.18 4.78
C ARG A 117 15.74 -13.10 4.01
N ILE A 118 15.49 -14.27 4.57
CA ILE A 118 14.42 -15.16 4.13
C ILE A 118 13.11 -14.55 4.65
N GLU A 119 12.40 -13.85 3.78
CA GLU A 119 11.11 -13.24 4.09
C GLU A 119 10.01 -13.99 3.34
N ALA A 120 8.88 -14.21 3.97
CA ALA A 120 7.76 -14.89 3.35
C ALA A 120 6.79 -13.87 2.73
N ILE A 121 6.39 -14.11 1.50
CA ILE A 121 5.29 -13.39 0.81
C ILE A 121 4.31 -14.46 0.37
N THR A 122 3.08 -14.35 0.81
CA THR A 122 2.03 -15.34 0.55
C THR A 122 0.90 -14.70 -0.22
N PRO A 123 0.53 -15.21 -1.41
CA PRO A 123 -0.66 -14.78 -2.11
C PRO A 123 -1.91 -15.23 -1.33
N ILE A 124 -2.89 -14.34 -1.26
CA ILE A 124 -4.17 -14.61 -0.60
C ILE A 124 -5.17 -15.07 -1.66
N LEU A 125 -5.39 -16.38 -1.71
CA LEU A 125 -6.22 -17.01 -2.74
C LEU A 125 -7.69 -17.17 -2.29
N ALA A 126 -7.96 -17.28 -0.98
CA ALA A 126 -9.31 -17.36 -0.46
C ALA A 126 -10.07 -16.05 -0.70
N PRO A 127 -11.20 -16.04 -1.46
CA PRO A 127 -11.88 -14.80 -1.82
C PRO A 127 -12.35 -13.98 -0.63
N ASP A 128 -12.92 -14.61 0.39
CA ASP A 128 -13.46 -13.92 1.57
C ASP A 128 -12.35 -13.20 2.35
N LEU A 129 -11.20 -13.87 2.52
CA LEU A 129 -10.05 -13.27 3.19
C LEU A 129 -9.45 -12.13 2.37
N ARG A 130 -9.33 -12.33 1.07
CA ARG A 130 -8.85 -11.29 0.14
C ARG A 130 -9.73 -10.05 0.21
N ASP A 131 -11.04 -10.22 0.14
CA ASP A 131 -12.00 -9.11 0.16
C ASP A 131 -11.99 -8.40 1.52
N SER A 132 -11.82 -9.12 2.61
CA SER A 132 -11.64 -8.54 3.95
C SER A 132 -10.37 -7.69 4.06
N LEU A 133 -9.26 -8.14 3.46
CA LEU A 133 -8.02 -7.36 3.43
C LEU A 133 -8.12 -6.11 2.55
N ILE A 134 -8.83 -6.21 1.43
CA ILE A 134 -9.11 -5.05 0.57
C ILE A 134 -9.95 -4.02 1.34
N GLU A 135 -10.99 -4.47 2.05
CA GLU A 135 -11.82 -3.58 2.86
C GLU A 135 -11.01 -2.92 3.99
N MET A 136 -10.13 -3.68 4.65
CA MET A 136 -9.22 -3.10 5.65
C MET A 136 -8.35 -1.98 5.05
N LEU A 137 -7.78 -2.18 3.86
CA LEU A 137 -6.99 -1.16 3.19
C LEU A 137 -7.83 0.07 2.85
N ASN A 138 -9.05 -0.13 2.34
CA ASN A 138 -9.97 0.95 2.00
C ASN A 138 -10.36 1.77 3.24
N ILE A 139 -10.67 1.12 4.36
CA ILE A 139 -10.97 1.79 5.63
C ILE A 139 -9.76 2.59 6.11
N GLN A 140 -8.55 2.07 6.00
CA GLN A 140 -7.33 2.80 6.38
C GLN A 140 -7.08 4.02 5.49
N LEU A 141 -7.30 3.91 4.20
CA LEU A 141 -7.19 5.05 3.28
C LEU A 141 -8.27 6.11 3.53
N ALA A 142 -9.43 5.71 4.02
CA ALA A 142 -10.54 6.60 4.37
C ALA A 142 -10.39 7.26 5.76
N ASP A 143 -9.41 6.85 6.58
CA ASP A 143 -9.21 7.41 7.92
C ASP A 143 -9.01 8.93 7.85
N ASN A 144 -9.84 9.65 8.59
CA ASN A 144 -9.83 11.11 8.69
C ASN A 144 -9.76 11.61 10.14
N GLN A 145 -9.39 10.73 11.07
CA GLN A 145 -9.28 11.03 12.51
C GLN A 145 -7.85 10.92 13.02
N LYS A 146 -7.08 9.95 12.54
CA LYS A 146 -5.72 9.65 12.97
C LYS A 146 -4.69 9.68 11.84
N ALA A 147 -5.14 9.52 10.59
CA ALA A 147 -4.25 9.48 9.45
C ALA A 147 -3.65 10.84 9.12
N CYS A 148 -2.39 10.80 8.69
CA CYS A 148 -1.67 11.92 8.12
C CYS A 148 -1.33 11.63 6.66
N TRP A 149 -1.33 12.68 5.82
CA TRP A 149 -0.57 12.68 4.59
C TRP A 149 0.90 12.91 4.89
N VAL A 150 1.78 12.23 4.18
CA VAL A 150 3.20 12.63 4.12
C VAL A 150 3.35 13.57 2.94
N ASP A 151 3.80 14.80 3.18
CA ASP A 151 3.94 15.81 2.14
C ASP A 151 5.29 15.72 1.38
N ASP A 152 5.53 16.62 0.46
CA ASP A 152 6.75 16.70 -0.37
C ASP A 152 8.03 17.03 0.41
N ASN A 153 7.88 17.53 1.65
CA ASN A 153 8.96 17.75 2.61
C ASN A 153 9.08 16.63 3.64
N LEU A 154 8.37 15.49 3.42
CA LEU A 154 8.30 14.34 4.33
C LEU A 154 7.73 14.68 5.71
N ARG A 155 6.89 15.72 5.81
CA ARG A 155 6.19 16.10 7.04
C ARG A 155 4.84 15.40 7.12
N ASN A 156 4.38 15.17 8.34
CA ASN A 156 3.05 14.63 8.62
C ASN A 156 2.02 15.75 8.66
N ILE A 157 1.06 15.70 7.75
CA ILE A 157 -0.06 16.65 7.71
C ILE A 157 -1.34 15.87 8.00
N PHE A 158 -1.99 16.14 9.13
CA PHE A 158 -3.24 15.46 9.50
C PHE A 158 -4.31 15.63 8.42
N LYS A 159 -4.94 14.50 8.05
CA LYS A 159 -6.09 14.53 7.14
C LYS A 159 -7.24 15.26 7.82
N LYS A 160 -7.83 16.21 7.11
CA LYS A 160 -8.99 16.94 7.60
C LYS A 160 -10.26 16.27 7.13
N ARG A 161 -11.18 16.01 8.08
CA ARG A 161 -12.52 15.55 7.74
C ARG A 161 -13.27 16.67 7.03
N ALA A 162 -13.77 16.38 5.83
CA ALA A 162 -14.65 17.32 5.12
C ALA A 162 -16.00 17.43 5.84
N PRO A 163 -16.64 18.63 5.84
CA PRO A 163 -17.99 18.79 6.40
C PRO A 163 -18.97 17.80 5.78
N GLY A 164 -19.80 17.17 6.62
CA GLY A 164 -20.82 16.21 6.20
C GLY A 164 -20.29 14.78 5.91
N THR A 165 -18.97 14.55 5.92
CA THR A 165 -18.43 13.19 5.79
C THR A 165 -18.40 12.46 7.13
N PRO A 166 -18.65 11.14 7.15
CA PRO A 166 -18.53 10.35 8.38
C PRO A 166 -17.11 10.40 8.96
N ALA A 167 -17.01 10.33 10.29
CA ALA A 167 -15.74 10.14 10.96
C ALA A 167 -15.28 8.68 10.78
N VAL A 168 -14.08 8.48 10.25
CA VAL A 168 -13.46 7.17 10.09
C VAL A 168 -12.16 7.14 10.88
N ARG A 169 -12.14 6.36 11.96
CA ARG A 169 -10.94 6.01 12.72
C ARG A 169 -10.64 4.55 12.43
N ALA A 170 -9.69 4.29 11.56
CA ALA A 170 -9.54 3.02 10.86
C ALA A 170 -9.53 1.80 11.77
N GLN A 171 -8.78 1.81 12.88
CA GLN A 171 -8.66 0.67 13.78
C GLN A 171 -10.02 0.27 14.39
N TYR A 172 -10.81 1.25 14.80
CA TYR A 172 -12.14 1.00 15.40
C TYR A 172 -13.19 0.72 14.34
N THR A 173 -13.15 1.42 13.21
CA THR A 173 -14.08 1.20 12.10
C THR A 173 -13.93 -0.21 11.53
N PHE A 174 -12.69 -0.70 11.38
CA PHE A 174 -12.43 -2.06 10.89
C PHE A 174 -12.89 -3.13 11.89
N TYR A 175 -12.68 -2.91 13.18
CA TYR A 175 -13.19 -3.80 14.22
C TYR A 175 -14.72 -3.91 14.18
N ASP A 176 -15.41 -2.79 14.06
CA ASP A 176 -16.89 -2.78 13.96
C ASP A 176 -17.38 -3.47 12.68
N TRP A 177 -16.66 -3.27 11.58
CA TRP A 177 -16.95 -3.94 10.31
C TRP A 177 -16.83 -5.48 10.43
N LEU A 178 -15.75 -5.96 11.04
CA LEU A 178 -15.55 -7.41 11.27
C LEU A 178 -16.66 -8.02 12.12
N ASN A 179 -17.09 -7.32 13.16
CA ASN A 179 -18.17 -7.81 14.03
C ASN A 179 -19.52 -7.88 13.31
N LYS A 180 -19.80 -6.98 12.40
CA LYS A 180 -21.04 -6.98 11.60
C LYS A 180 -21.04 -8.06 10.51
N THR A 181 -19.87 -8.41 10.00
CA THR A 181 -19.74 -9.38 8.91
C THR A 181 -19.75 -10.82 9.42
N ASN A 182 -19.35 -11.05 10.69
CA ASN A 182 -19.27 -12.37 11.30
C ASN A 182 -20.52 -12.75 12.13
N ASN A 183 -21.55 -11.89 12.19
CA ASN A 183 -22.87 -12.13 12.75
C ASN A 183 -23.91 -12.23 11.63
#